data_7ce5f341b9db1ecb5272fb7d7443cf87
#
_entry.id   7ce5f341b9db1ecb5272fb7d7443cf87
#
_cell.length_a   1.000
_cell.length_b   1.000
_cell.length_c   1.000
_cell.angle_alpha   90.00
_cell.angle_beta   90.00
_cell.angle_gamma   90.00
#
_symmetry.space_group_name_H-M   'P 1'
#
loop_
_entity.id
_entity.type
_entity.pdbx_description
1 polymer ?
#
loop_
_entity_poly.entity_id
_entity_poly.type
_entity_poly.pdbx_seq_one_letter_code
_entity_poly.pdbx_strand_id
1 'polypeptide(L)'
;LDGEMKNHFTVGITDDVTFTSLPVKEQVNAAPEGTIACMFYGLGSDGTVGANKNSIKIIGDHTDMYAQGYFAYDSKKSGGLTVSHLRFGKQPIQSPYLIDAADFIACHNSSYVTKYDMLEHIKDHGIFLLNSPWTLAEMEHELPASMKNIIARKHVKFYNMDGVKIARSVGMGNRINTVMQAAFFVLANVIPADQAIDYMKAAAKKSYAKKGDEVVQKNYAAIDAGATGFEEVKYPESWATTTEGKVVEDVTDDPYFKEFIKPVLAQNGDKLPVSKLAPDGCVPTATTRYEKRGIAVEVPVWNAEACAQCNQCAMVCPHACIRPFLIKDGTEVPFETKAATGKEFAGYKFRMQVSPLDCSGCGNCADICPAKAKGALTMTSLASCEEAENANWNFCLELPDPDVEFNHNTVKNSQFLQPLFEFSGACAGCGETPYVKLVTQLFGD
;
A
#
# COMPACT_ATOMS: atom_id res chain seq x y z
N LEU A 1 -28.15 -25.15 -22.44
CA LEU A 1 -27.81 -26.55 -22.74
C LEU A 1 -28.09 -26.94 -24.22
N ASP A 2 -28.36 -25.94 -25.07
CA ASP A 2 -28.79 -26.14 -26.47
C ASP A 2 -27.64 -26.14 -27.50
N GLY A 3 -26.42 -26.44 -27.08
CA GLY A 3 -25.26 -26.50 -27.96
C GLY A 3 -24.45 -27.79 -27.83
N GLU A 4 -23.46 -27.96 -28.67
CA GLU A 4 -22.50 -29.05 -28.54
C GLU A 4 -21.78 -28.96 -27.16
N MET A 5 -21.82 -30.07 -26.42
CA MET A 5 -21.12 -30.15 -25.15
C MET A 5 -19.60 -30.12 -25.39
N LYS A 6 -18.93 -29.11 -24.87
CA LYS A 6 -17.46 -29.00 -24.90
C LYS A 6 -16.88 -29.63 -23.66
N ASN A 7 -16.05 -30.66 -23.82
CA ASN A 7 -15.20 -31.18 -22.74
C ASN A 7 -13.87 -30.44 -22.69
N HIS A 8 -13.19 -30.51 -21.58
CA HIS A 8 -11.85 -29.87 -21.38
C HIS A 8 -11.87 -28.38 -21.71
N PHE A 9 -12.64 -27.64 -20.96
CA PHE A 9 -12.72 -26.18 -21.10
C PHE A 9 -12.24 -25.47 -19.80
N THR A 10 -11.85 -24.24 -19.97
CA THR A 10 -11.53 -23.32 -18.87
C THR A 10 -12.52 -22.17 -18.83
N VAL A 11 -12.73 -21.59 -17.64
CA VAL A 11 -13.58 -20.42 -17.40
C VAL A 11 -12.85 -19.44 -16.53
N GLY A 12 -12.97 -18.14 -16.81
CA GLY A 12 -12.39 -17.06 -16.00
C GLY A 12 -10.91 -16.79 -16.27
N ILE A 13 -10.32 -17.44 -17.28
CA ILE A 13 -8.96 -17.16 -17.76
C ILE A 13 -8.95 -17.03 -19.29
N THR A 14 -7.94 -16.35 -19.82
CA THR A 14 -7.70 -16.26 -21.26
C THR A 14 -6.61 -17.27 -21.65
N ASP A 15 -7.04 -18.44 -22.12
CA ASP A 15 -6.13 -19.48 -22.62
C ASP A 15 -5.89 -19.30 -24.13
N ASP A 16 -4.80 -18.64 -24.44
CA ASP A 16 -4.30 -18.40 -25.80
C ASP A 16 -3.25 -19.43 -26.25
N VAL A 17 -3.02 -20.47 -25.44
CA VAL A 17 -2.10 -21.58 -25.74
C VAL A 17 -2.84 -22.80 -26.25
N THR A 18 -3.87 -23.27 -25.54
CA THR A 18 -4.66 -24.44 -25.93
C THR A 18 -6.07 -24.08 -26.40
N PHE A 19 -6.45 -22.81 -26.32
CA PHE A 19 -7.73 -22.27 -26.79
C PHE A 19 -8.95 -22.96 -26.18
N THR A 20 -8.87 -23.34 -24.91
CA THR A 20 -9.94 -24.04 -24.19
C THR A 20 -10.91 -23.13 -23.47
N SER A 21 -10.60 -21.85 -23.36
CA SER A 21 -11.44 -20.89 -22.64
C SER A 21 -12.82 -20.70 -23.30
N LEU A 22 -13.84 -20.74 -22.47
CA LEU A 22 -15.17 -20.32 -22.87
C LEU A 22 -15.31 -18.80 -22.78
N PRO A 23 -15.90 -18.15 -23.81
CA PRO A 23 -16.14 -16.73 -23.75
C PRO A 23 -17.21 -16.40 -22.71
N VAL A 24 -16.97 -15.39 -21.90
CA VAL A 24 -17.98 -14.80 -21.02
C VAL A 24 -18.88 -13.91 -21.88
N LYS A 25 -20.15 -14.32 -22.03
CA LYS A 25 -21.12 -13.61 -22.89
C LYS A 25 -21.83 -12.48 -22.14
N GLU A 26 -22.12 -12.68 -20.88
CA GLU A 26 -22.75 -11.69 -20.00
C GLU A 26 -22.28 -11.87 -18.57
N GLN A 27 -22.33 -10.81 -17.81
CA GLN A 27 -21.96 -10.84 -16.39
C GLN A 27 -23.21 -11.18 -15.58
N VAL A 28 -23.17 -12.29 -14.85
CA VAL A 28 -24.30 -12.75 -14.04
C VAL A 28 -24.12 -12.31 -12.59
N ASN A 29 -25.03 -11.49 -12.08
CA ASN A 29 -25.10 -11.19 -10.67
C ASN A 29 -25.95 -12.27 -9.96
N ALA A 30 -25.30 -13.15 -9.22
CA ALA A 30 -25.95 -14.23 -8.46
C ALA A 30 -26.24 -13.85 -6.99
N ALA A 31 -25.97 -12.61 -6.58
CA ALA A 31 -26.34 -12.16 -5.23
C ALA A 31 -27.85 -12.04 -5.12
N PRO A 32 -28.45 -12.40 -3.97
CA PRO A 32 -29.87 -12.19 -3.72
C PRO A 32 -30.26 -10.73 -3.88
N GLU A 33 -31.45 -10.48 -4.37
CA GLU A 33 -31.99 -9.10 -4.51
C GLU A 33 -32.00 -8.39 -3.15
N GLY A 34 -31.60 -7.11 -3.13
CA GLY A 34 -31.47 -6.31 -1.92
C GLY A 34 -30.20 -6.58 -1.11
N THR A 35 -29.26 -7.38 -1.65
CA THR A 35 -27.92 -7.50 -1.06
C THR A 35 -27.11 -6.22 -1.29
N ILE A 36 -26.61 -5.64 -0.20
CA ILE A 36 -25.68 -4.50 -0.22
C ILE A 36 -24.26 -5.06 -0.20
N ALA A 37 -23.47 -4.73 -1.22
CA ALA A 37 -22.09 -5.18 -1.40
C ALA A 37 -21.10 -4.04 -1.19
N CYS A 38 -20.13 -4.22 -0.29
CA CYS A 38 -19.18 -3.19 0.09
C CYS A 38 -17.74 -3.71 -0.03
N MET A 39 -16.85 -2.87 -0.59
CA MET A 39 -15.42 -3.17 -0.69
C MET A 39 -14.60 -2.11 0.05
N PHE A 40 -13.52 -2.55 0.72
CA PHE A 40 -12.65 -1.64 1.47
C PHE A 40 -11.19 -1.95 1.12
N TYR A 41 -10.53 -0.98 0.55
CA TYR A 41 -9.10 -1.02 0.22
C TYR A 41 -8.32 -0.39 1.38
N GLY A 42 -7.62 -1.22 2.13
CA GLY A 42 -6.83 -0.83 3.30
C GLY A 42 -5.37 -1.22 3.19
N LEU A 43 -4.56 -0.59 4.02
CA LEU A 43 -3.15 -0.92 4.17
C LEU A 43 -3.00 -1.98 5.28
N GLY A 44 -2.21 -3.01 5.04
CA GLY A 44 -1.92 -4.04 6.04
C GLY A 44 -1.44 -3.43 7.34
N SER A 45 -2.06 -3.82 8.45
CA SER A 45 -1.84 -3.31 9.81
C SER A 45 -2.42 -1.93 10.14
N ASP A 46 -3.21 -1.30 9.25
CA ASP A 46 -3.90 -0.03 9.51
C ASP A 46 -5.17 -0.15 10.37
N GLY A 47 -5.62 -1.39 10.63
CA GLY A 47 -6.81 -1.69 11.41
C GLY A 47 -8.10 -1.81 10.59
N THR A 48 -8.07 -1.62 9.27
CA THR A 48 -9.24 -1.72 8.36
C THR A 48 -9.95 -3.07 8.50
N VAL A 49 -9.21 -4.18 8.45
CA VAL A 49 -9.78 -5.53 8.58
C VAL A 49 -10.48 -5.72 9.92
N GLY A 50 -9.88 -5.22 11.01
CA GLY A 50 -10.47 -5.26 12.35
C GLY A 50 -11.78 -4.47 12.43
N ALA A 51 -11.82 -3.27 11.86
CA ALA A 51 -13.02 -2.44 11.77
C ALA A 51 -14.13 -3.12 10.95
N ASN A 52 -13.78 -3.73 9.82
CA ASN A 52 -14.73 -4.42 8.95
C ASN A 52 -15.30 -5.69 9.62
N LYS A 53 -14.48 -6.47 10.34
CA LYS A 53 -14.97 -7.59 11.20
C LYS A 53 -15.93 -7.10 12.28
N ASN A 54 -15.64 -5.95 12.87
CA ASN A 54 -16.53 -5.33 13.86
C ASN A 54 -17.85 -4.88 13.21
N SER A 55 -17.83 -4.32 11.99
CA SER A 55 -19.03 -3.93 11.25
C SER A 55 -19.93 -5.13 10.94
N ILE A 56 -19.34 -6.24 10.48
CA ILE A 56 -20.09 -7.51 10.27
C ILE A 56 -20.78 -7.93 11.57
N LYS A 57 -20.03 -7.88 12.69
CA LYS A 57 -20.55 -8.28 13.98
C LYS A 57 -21.66 -7.37 14.47
N ILE A 58 -21.51 -6.05 14.34
CA ILE A 58 -22.56 -5.08 14.71
C ILE A 58 -23.84 -5.37 13.93
N ILE A 59 -23.75 -5.54 12.62
CA ILE A 59 -24.94 -5.80 11.80
C ILE A 59 -25.55 -7.16 12.13
N GLY A 60 -24.75 -8.22 12.24
CA GLY A 60 -25.24 -9.56 12.54
C GLY A 60 -25.81 -9.73 13.96
N ASP A 61 -25.25 -9.05 14.97
CA ASP A 61 -25.70 -9.15 16.36
C ASP A 61 -26.94 -8.30 16.65
N HIS A 62 -27.19 -7.23 15.86
CA HIS A 62 -28.22 -6.22 16.17
C HIS A 62 -29.31 -6.09 15.12
N THR A 63 -29.29 -6.89 14.07
CA THR A 63 -30.29 -6.91 13.01
C THR A 63 -30.70 -8.33 12.63
N ASP A 64 -31.75 -8.47 11.85
CA ASP A 64 -32.18 -9.72 11.21
C ASP A 64 -31.49 -9.96 9.84
N MET A 65 -30.46 -9.18 9.53
CA MET A 65 -29.71 -9.32 8.29
C MET A 65 -28.69 -10.46 8.38
N TYR A 66 -28.53 -11.15 7.26
CA TYR A 66 -27.36 -11.99 7.02
C TYR A 66 -26.17 -11.13 6.68
N ALA A 67 -25.01 -11.48 7.20
CA ALA A 67 -23.77 -10.76 6.97
C ALA A 67 -22.67 -11.74 6.55
N GLN A 68 -21.96 -11.44 5.47
CA GLN A 68 -20.81 -12.21 4.98
C GLN A 68 -19.60 -11.29 4.84
N GLY A 69 -18.43 -11.79 5.19
CA GLY A 69 -17.17 -11.09 4.96
C GLY A 69 -16.10 -12.03 4.45
N TYR A 70 -15.37 -11.57 3.43
CA TYR A 70 -14.15 -12.19 2.94
C TYR A 70 -13.04 -11.14 2.93
N PHE A 71 -11.84 -11.54 3.33
CA PHE A 71 -10.69 -10.65 3.45
C PHE A 71 -9.55 -11.19 2.60
N ALA A 72 -9.28 -10.50 1.49
CA ALA A 72 -8.14 -10.77 0.65
C ALA A 72 -6.92 -10.01 1.18
N TYR A 73 -5.79 -10.69 1.22
CA TYR A 73 -4.53 -10.14 1.69
C TYR A 73 -3.46 -10.26 0.60
N ASP A 74 -2.66 -9.23 0.46
CA ASP A 74 -1.38 -9.31 -0.25
C ASP A 74 -0.42 -10.25 0.51
N SER A 75 0.57 -10.78 -0.19
CA SER A 75 1.66 -11.59 0.38
C SER A 75 2.59 -10.80 1.31
N LYS A 76 2.59 -9.48 1.23
CA LYS A 76 3.44 -8.61 2.07
C LYS A 76 2.94 -8.57 3.51
N LYS A 77 3.86 -8.73 4.49
CA LYS A 77 3.54 -8.70 5.91
C LYS A 77 3.25 -7.30 6.45
N SER A 78 3.89 -6.28 5.90
CA SER A 78 3.68 -4.88 6.29
C SER A 78 3.34 -4.05 5.07
N GLY A 79 2.31 -3.21 5.20
CA GLY A 79 1.92 -2.30 4.14
C GLY A 79 1.43 -2.98 2.86
N GLY A 80 1.08 -4.27 2.93
CA GLY A 80 0.41 -4.98 1.84
C GLY A 80 -1.01 -4.51 1.66
N LEU A 81 -1.53 -4.61 0.45
CA LEU A 81 -2.94 -4.34 0.18
C LEU A 81 -3.84 -5.32 0.94
N THR A 82 -4.90 -4.81 1.54
CA THR A 82 -6.01 -5.63 2.03
C THR A 82 -7.29 -5.20 1.33
N VAL A 83 -8.04 -6.14 0.79
CA VAL A 83 -9.37 -5.86 0.22
C VAL A 83 -10.40 -6.65 1.03
N SER A 84 -11.27 -5.93 1.73
CA SER A 84 -12.37 -6.54 2.47
C SER A 84 -13.63 -6.51 1.60
N HIS A 85 -14.27 -7.66 1.43
CA HIS A 85 -15.52 -7.84 0.69
C HIS A 85 -16.63 -8.14 1.70
N LEU A 86 -17.56 -7.22 1.89
CA LEU A 86 -18.68 -7.39 2.84
C LEU A 86 -19.99 -7.42 2.08
N ARG A 87 -20.87 -8.36 2.44
CA ARG A 87 -22.24 -8.42 1.93
C ARG A 87 -23.22 -8.45 3.09
N PHE A 88 -24.31 -7.71 2.94
CA PHE A 88 -25.38 -7.61 3.92
C PHE A 88 -26.73 -7.72 3.20
N GLY A 89 -27.66 -8.50 3.74
CA GLY A 89 -28.98 -8.68 3.11
C GLY A 89 -29.96 -9.43 4.00
N LYS A 90 -31.27 -9.32 3.65
CA LYS A 90 -32.35 -10.00 4.38
C LYS A 90 -32.52 -11.47 3.99
N GLN A 91 -31.87 -11.88 2.91
CA GLN A 91 -31.88 -13.27 2.43
C GLN A 91 -30.53 -13.96 2.75
N PRO A 92 -30.49 -15.29 2.93
CA PRO A 92 -29.25 -16.01 3.11
C PRO A 92 -28.24 -15.75 2.00
N ILE A 93 -27.01 -15.36 2.37
CA ILE A 93 -25.94 -15.03 1.45
C ILE A 93 -25.12 -16.30 1.21
N GLN A 94 -25.18 -16.85 0.00
CA GLN A 94 -24.46 -18.05 -0.43
C GLN A 94 -23.52 -17.68 -1.59
N SER A 95 -22.65 -16.69 -1.38
CA SER A 95 -21.77 -16.11 -2.40
C SER A 95 -20.31 -16.44 -2.07
N PRO A 96 -19.76 -17.61 -2.50
CA PRO A 96 -18.36 -18.00 -2.23
C PRO A 96 -17.35 -17.30 -3.16
N TYR A 97 -17.73 -16.27 -3.88
CA TYR A 97 -16.95 -15.49 -4.82
C TYR A 97 -16.75 -14.04 -4.32
N LEU A 98 -15.73 -13.37 -4.83
CA LEU A 98 -15.45 -11.98 -4.53
C LEU A 98 -16.56 -11.05 -5.07
N ILE A 99 -16.66 -9.83 -4.52
CA ILE A 99 -17.59 -8.83 -5.03
C ILE A 99 -17.04 -8.29 -6.34
N ASP A 100 -17.85 -8.31 -7.37
CA ASP A 100 -17.61 -7.80 -8.72
C ASP A 100 -18.57 -6.63 -9.08
N ALA A 101 -19.55 -6.35 -8.21
CA ALA A 101 -20.49 -5.24 -8.33
C ALA A 101 -20.79 -4.65 -6.94
N ALA A 102 -20.11 -3.56 -6.59
CA ALA A 102 -20.15 -2.94 -5.26
C ALA A 102 -21.10 -1.72 -5.21
N ASP A 103 -21.92 -1.66 -4.16
CA ASP A 103 -22.74 -0.49 -3.83
C ASP A 103 -21.90 0.59 -3.12
N PHE A 104 -20.88 0.17 -2.37
CA PHE A 104 -19.99 1.04 -1.60
C PHE A 104 -18.54 0.59 -1.75
N ILE A 105 -17.65 1.53 -2.05
CA ILE A 105 -16.20 1.30 -2.05
C ILE A 105 -15.53 2.37 -1.18
N ALA A 106 -14.65 1.94 -0.26
CA ALA A 106 -13.80 2.83 0.52
C ALA A 106 -12.32 2.60 0.21
N CYS A 107 -11.60 3.69 -0.02
CA CYS A 107 -10.15 3.71 -0.15
C CYS A 107 -9.53 4.39 1.08
N HIS A 108 -8.85 3.62 1.93
CA HIS A 108 -8.27 4.12 3.17
C HIS A 108 -6.87 4.72 3.00
N ASN A 109 -6.25 4.52 1.84
CA ASN A 109 -4.93 5.09 1.52
C ASN A 109 -4.96 5.74 0.14
N SER A 110 -4.78 7.06 0.09
CA SER A 110 -4.84 7.84 -1.15
C SER A 110 -3.82 7.43 -2.21
N SER A 111 -2.68 6.84 -1.82
CA SER A 111 -1.69 6.33 -2.78
C SER A 111 -2.22 5.18 -3.66
N TYR A 112 -3.34 4.58 -3.30
CA TYR A 112 -3.94 3.48 -4.05
C TYR A 112 -4.69 3.91 -5.31
N VAL A 113 -5.07 5.17 -5.41
CA VAL A 113 -5.81 5.68 -6.58
C VAL A 113 -5.04 5.55 -7.91
N THR A 114 -3.71 5.52 -7.84
CA THR A 114 -2.84 5.34 -9.01
C THR A 114 -2.32 3.91 -9.17
N LYS A 115 -2.61 3.02 -8.22
CA LYS A 115 -2.05 1.65 -8.18
C LYS A 115 -3.07 0.58 -8.52
N TYR A 116 -4.35 0.80 -8.20
CA TYR A 116 -5.39 -0.22 -8.31
C TYR A 116 -6.64 0.32 -9.00
N ASP A 117 -7.23 -0.49 -9.88
CA ASP A 117 -8.48 -0.16 -10.60
C ASP A 117 -9.72 -0.37 -9.71
N MET A 118 -9.69 0.14 -8.48
CA MET A 118 -10.68 -0.15 -7.45
C MET A 118 -12.12 0.21 -7.82
N LEU A 119 -12.35 1.18 -8.70
CA LEU A 119 -13.69 1.59 -9.14
C LEU A 119 -14.23 0.79 -10.32
N GLU A 120 -13.48 -0.15 -10.89
CA GLU A 120 -13.98 -1.05 -11.94
C GLU A 120 -15.27 -1.75 -11.49
N HIS A 121 -15.29 -2.17 -10.22
CA HIS A 121 -16.40 -2.92 -9.62
C HIS A 121 -17.52 -2.05 -9.02
N ILE A 122 -17.44 -0.71 -9.10
CA ILE A 122 -18.51 0.13 -8.54
C ILE A 122 -19.76 0.11 -9.45
N LYS A 123 -20.93 -0.01 -8.84
CA LYS A 123 -22.21 0.10 -9.55
C LYS A 123 -22.52 1.54 -9.98
N ASP A 124 -23.43 1.69 -10.92
CA ASP A 124 -24.03 3.00 -11.22
C ASP A 124 -24.67 3.56 -9.95
N HIS A 125 -24.46 4.87 -9.70
CA HIS A 125 -24.90 5.55 -8.48
C HIS A 125 -24.33 4.97 -7.18
N GLY A 126 -23.29 4.12 -7.25
CA GLY A 126 -22.59 3.62 -6.08
C GLY A 126 -21.89 4.73 -5.29
N ILE A 127 -21.44 4.40 -4.09
CA ILE A 127 -20.79 5.34 -3.17
C ILE A 127 -19.29 5.06 -3.15
N PHE A 128 -18.46 6.09 -3.34
CA PHE A 128 -17.04 6.03 -3.16
C PHE A 128 -16.60 6.96 -2.03
N LEU A 129 -15.89 6.42 -1.04
CA LEU A 129 -15.29 7.18 0.07
C LEU A 129 -13.77 7.11 -0.04
N LEU A 130 -13.12 8.26 -0.24
CA LEU A 130 -11.67 8.39 -0.26
C LEU A 130 -11.17 9.00 1.04
N ASN A 131 -10.14 8.41 1.64
CA ASN A 131 -9.35 9.03 2.69
C ASN A 131 -8.17 9.77 2.07
N SER A 132 -8.27 11.10 1.97
CA SER A 132 -7.17 11.93 1.49
C SER A 132 -7.21 13.33 2.10
N PRO A 133 -6.06 14.03 2.19
CA PRO A 133 -6.02 15.42 2.60
C PRO A 133 -6.40 16.39 1.47
N TRP A 134 -6.71 15.89 0.28
CA TRP A 134 -6.84 16.68 -0.94
C TRP A 134 -8.11 17.51 -0.99
N THR A 135 -7.95 18.75 -1.43
CA THR A 135 -9.04 19.62 -1.88
C THR A 135 -9.52 19.19 -3.27
N LEU A 136 -10.67 19.69 -3.71
CA LEU A 136 -11.16 19.42 -5.07
C LEU A 136 -10.16 19.84 -6.16
N ALA A 137 -9.48 20.97 -5.98
CA ALA A 137 -8.48 21.43 -6.92
C ALA A 137 -7.26 20.48 -6.99
N GLU A 138 -6.82 19.95 -5.86
CA GLU A 138 -5.75 18.94 -5.82
C GLU A 138 -6.21 17.61 -6.41
N MET A 139 -7.47 17.19 -6.21
CA MET A 139 -8.02 15.98 -6.80
C MET A 139 -8.05 16.02 -8.33
N GLU A 140 -8.18 17.21 -8.95
CA GLU A 140 -8.07 17.36 -10.40
C GLU A 140 -6.73 16.87 -10.94
N HIS A 141 -5.67 17.00 -10.15
CA HIS A 141 -4.32 16.60 -10.51
C HIS A 141 -3.95 15.22 -9.96
N GLU A 142 -4.39 14.88 -8.76
CA GLU A 142 -3.98 13.65 -8.05
C GLU A 142 -4.77 12.41 -8.49
N LEU A 143 -6.01 12.55 -8.98
CA LEU A 143 -6.79 11.42 -9.47
C LEU A 143 -6.44 11.08 -10.92
N PRO A 144 -6.25 9.78 -11.26
CA PRO A 144 -6.08 9.35 -12.65
C PRO A 144 -7.30 9.67 -13.51
N ALA A 145 -7.10 9.95 -14.80
CA ALA A 145 -8.16 10.20 -15.75
C ALA A 145 -9.17 9.04 -15.81
N SER A 146 -8.70 7.78 -15.78
CA SER A 146 -9.55 6.59 -15.77
C SER A 146 -10.52 6.56 -14.58
N MET A 147 -10.04 6.90 -13.39
CA MET A 147 -10.87 6.96 -12.18
C MET A 147 -11.92 8.07 -12.27
N LYS A 148 -11.53 9.27 -12.70
CA LYS A 148 -12.45 10.40 -12.93
C LYS A 148 -13.54 10.05 -13.94
N ASN A 149 -13.18 9.37 -15.03
CA ASN A 149 -14.11 8.89 -16.04
C ASN A 149 -15.16 7.93 -15.45
N ILE A 150 -14.74 6.98 -14.62
CA ILE A 150 -15.66 6.02 -13.99
C ILE A 150 -16.62 6.77 -13.04
N ILE A 151 -16.08 7.66 -12.19
CA ILE A 151 -16.86 8.44 -11.22
C ILE A 151 -17.99 9.21 -11.95
N ALA A 152 -17.66 9.91 -13.03
CA ALA A 152 -18.63 10.72 -13.74
C ALA A 152 -19.62 9.88 -14.58
N ARG A 153 -19.13 8.85 -15.30
CA ARG A 153 -19.99 8.01 -16.17
C ARG A 153 -20.96 7.14 -15.39
N LYS A 154 -20.57 6.66 -14.22
CA LYS A 154 -21.42 5.84 -13.33
C LYS A 154 -22.18 6.69 -12.29
N HIS A 155 -22.11 8.03 -12.38
CA HIS A 155 -22.78 8.95 -11.45
C HIS A 155 -22.50 8.62 -9.98
N VAL A 156 -21.22 8.30 -9.67
CA VAL A 156 -20.79 7.86 -8.34
C VAL A 156 -20.97 8.99 -7.34
N LYS A 157 -21.59 8.70 -6.20
CA LYS A 157 -21.62 9.61 -5.05
C LYS A 157 -20.25 9.59 -4.39
N PHE A 158 -19.43 10.58 -4.73
CA PHE A 158 -18.05 10.65 -4.27
C PHE A 158 -17.93 11.47 -3.00
N TYR A 159 -17.33 10.89 -1.97
CA TYR A 159 -17.04 11.53 -0.69
C TYR A 159 -15.55 11.49 -0.40
N ASN A 160 -15.04 12.56 0.22
CA ASN A 160 -13.68 12.63 0.72
C ASN A 160 -13.65 12.94 2.22
N MET A 161 -12.66 12.44 2.93
CA MET A 161 -12.37 12.83 4.30
C MET A 161 -10.87 12.76 4.58
N ASP A 162 -10.35 13.71 5.37
CA ASP A 162 -9.00 13.61 5.95
C ASP A 162 -9.08 12.88 7.29
N GLY A 163 -9.17 11.54 7.22
CA GLY A 163 -9.29 10.70 8.40
C GLY A 163 -8.06 10.77 9.31
N VAL A 164 -6.87 11.07 8.78
CA VAL A 164 -5.64 11.24 9.57
C VAL A 164 -5.72 12.51 10.40
N LYS A 165 -6.13 13.63 9.81
CA LYS A 165 -6.34 14.90 10.53
C LYS A 165 -7.39 14.74 11.62
N ILE A 166 -8.51 14.08 11.31
CA ILE A 166 -9.58 13.80 12.26
C ILE A 166 -9.05 12.91 13.41
N ALA A 167 -8.37 11.81 13.13
CA ALA A 167 -7.84 10.92 14.16
C ALA A 167 -6.82 11.64 15.08
N ARG A 168 -5.96 12.48 14.50
CA ARG A 168 -5.01 13.28 15.27
C ARG A 168 -5.70 14.30 16.17
N SER A 169 -6.75 14.98 15.71
CA SER A 169 -7.49 15.98 16.49
C SER A 169 -8.17 15.41 17.74
N VAL A 170 -8.50 14.13 17.74
CA VAL A 170 -9.13 13.42 18.87
C VAL A 170 -8.13 12.55 19.67
N GLY A 171 -6.82 12.69 19.41
CA GLY A 171 -5.77 11.99 20.14
C GLY A 171 -5.59 10.52 19.78
N MET A 172 -6.07 10.08 18.59
CA MET A 172 -5.90 8.71 18.08
C MET A 172 -4.62 8.53 17.24
N GLY A 173 -3.82 9.58 17.03
CA GLY A 173 -2.63 9.56 16.17
C GLY A 173 -3.02 9.27 14.72
N ASN A 174 -2.37 8.31 14.08
CA ASN A 174 -2.65 7.94 12.68
C ASN A 174 -3.68 6.81 12.54
N ARG A 175 -4.39 6.44 13.62
CA ARG A 175 -5.37 5.34 13.62
C ARG A 175 -6.72 5.80 13.08
N ILE A 176 -6.92 5.63 11.80
CA ILE A 176 -8.13 6.08 11.07
C ILE A 176 -9.27 5.06 11.05
N ASN A 177 -9.01 3.81 11.43
CA ASN A 177 -9.96 2.70 11.26
C ASN A 177 -11.34 2.97 11.88
N THR A 178 -11.41 3.51 13.09
CA THR A 178 -12.68 3.84 13.77
C THR A 178 -13.38 5.02 13.10
N VAL A 179 -12.62 6.01 12.64
CA VAL A 179 -13.14 7.19 11.91
C VAL A 179 -13.77 6.74 10.58
N MET A 180 -13.06 5.94 9.78
CA MET A 180 -13.54 5.43 8.50
C MET A 180 -14.74 4.49 8.66
N GLN A 181 -14.77 3.68 9.73
CA GLN A 181 -15.89 2.81 10.04
C GLN A 181 -17.18 3.60 10.35
N ALA A 182 -17.07 4.70 11.08
CA ALA A 182 -18.22 5.56 11.37
C ALA A 182 -18.76 6.22 10.08
N ALA A 183 -17.88 6.73 9.22
CA ALA A 183 -18.27 7.27 7.92
C ALA A 183 -18.95 6.20 7.04
N PHE A 184 -18.44 4.97 7.03
CA PHE A 184 -19.07 3.86 6.31
C PHE A 184 -20.52 3.63 6.77
N PHE A 185 -20.78 3.55 8.07
CA PHE A 185 -22.12 3.29 8.55
C PHE A 185 -23.12 4.41 8.19
N VAL A 186 -22.66 5.67 8.20
CA VAL A 186 -23.50 6.81 7.81
C VAL A 186 -23.77 6.82 6.30
N LEU A 187 -22.75 6.61 5.48
CA LEU A 187 -22.85 6.71 4.02
C LEU A 187 -23.53 5.49 3.38
N ALA A 188 -23.16 4.29 3.79
CA ALA A 188 -23.71 3.05 3.24
C ALA A 188 -25.13 2.78 3.74
N ASN A 189 -25.53 3.37 4.88
CA ASN A 189 -26.86 3.28 5.48
C ASN A 189 -27.43 1.84 5.52
N VAL A 190 -26.57 0.86 5.83
CA VAL A 190 -26.97 -0.55 5.97
C VAL A 190 -27.95 -0.72 7.13
N ILE A 191 -27.74 0.05 8.20
CA ILE A 191 -28.63 0.21 9.36
C ILE A 191 -28.74 1.70 9.65
N PRO A 192 -29.80 2.17 10.37
CA PRO A 192 -29.93 3.59 10.73
C PRO A 192 -28.65 4.12 11.39
N ALA A 193 -28.17 5.27 10.93
CA ALA A 193 -26.85 5.79 11.29
C ALA A 193 -26.68 6.03 12.81
N ASP A 194 -27.74 6.56 13.47
CA ASP A 194 -27.77 6.76 14.92
C ASP A 194 -27.58 5.47 15.69
N GLN A 195 -28.31 4.41 15.30
CA GLN A 195 -28.17 3.10 15.90
C GLN A 195 -26.75 2.51 15.67
N ALA A 196 -26.22 2.65 14.46
CA ALA A 196 -24.87 2.19 14.15
C ALA A 196 -23.82 2.86 15.04
N ILE A 197 -23.91 4.17 15.24
CA ILE A 197 -23.02 4.94 16.10
C ILE A 197 -23.10 4.49 17.55
N ASP A 198 -24.31 4.23 18.07
CA ASP A 198 -24.51 3.72 19.43
C ASP A 198 -23.89 2.32 19.59
N TYR A 199 -24.08 1.43 18.62
CA TYR A 199 -23.48 0.09 18.64
C TYR A 199 -21.96 0.15 18.52
N MET A 200 -21.40 1.05 17.72
CA MET A 200 -19.95 1.27 17.65
C MET A 200 -19.40 1.73 19.01
N LYS A 201 -20.06 2.68 19.68
CA LYS A 201 -19.66 3.14 21.01
C LYS A 201 -19.72 2.02 22.05
N ALA A 202 -20.78 1.21 22.04
CA ALA A 202 -20.90 0.03 22.91
C ALA A 202 -19.78 -0.99 22.67
N ALA A 203 -19.44 -1.28 21.40
CA ALA A 203 -18.35 -2.16 21.02
C ALA A 203 -16.99 -1.61 21.43
N ALA A 204 -16.76 -0.30 21.27
CA ALA A 204 -15.53 0.38 21.72
C ALA A 204 -15.37 0.30 23.23
N LYS A 205 -16.43 0.55 24.00
CA LYS A 205 -16.43 0.39 25.47
C LYS A 205 -16.06 -1.04 25.88
N LYS A 206 -16.70 -2.03 25.26
CA LYS A 206 -16.42 -3.45 25.53
C LYS A 206 -14.95 -3.82 25.25
N SER A 207 -14.38 -3.28 24.18
CA SER A 207 -13.02 -3.60 23.75
C SER A 207 -11.93 -2.88 24.56
N TYR A 208 -12.21 -1.67 25.01
CA TYR A 208 -11.18 -0.77 25.57
C TYR A 208 -11.39 -0.41 27.05
N ALA A 209 -12.48 -0.83 27.70
CA ALA A 209 -12.72 -0.51 29.12
C ALA A 209 -11.54 -0.89 30.03
N LYS A 210 -10.87 -2.03 29.75
CA LYS A 210 -9.70 -2.48 30.53
C LYS A 210 -8.46 -1.59 30.34
N LYS A 211 -8.43 -0.73 29.30
CA LYS A 211 -7.33 0.21 29.01
C LYS A 211 -7.54 1.60 29.63
N GLY A 212 -8.64 1.78 30.32
CA GLY A 212 -9.02 3.03 31.00
C GLY A 212 -10.03 3.88 30.24
N ASP A 213 -10.75 4.72 30.97
CA ASP A 213 -11.83 5.56 30.43
C ASP A 213 -11.33 6.56 29.38
N GLU A 214 -10.14 7.10 29.54
CA GLU A 214 -9.54 8.03 28.57
C GLU A 214 -9.48 7.41 27.15
N VAL A 215 -9.07 6.13 27.05
CA VAL A 215 -9.02 5.42 25.76
C VAL A 215 -10.42 5.23 25.18
N VAL A 216 -11.41 4.93 26.03
CA VAL A 216 -12.81 4.80 25.60
C VAL A 216 -13.34 6.13 25.07
N GLN A 217 -13.10 7.23 25.78
CA GLN A 217 -13.55 8.56 25.35
C GLN A 217 -12.89 9.01 24.03
N LYS A 218 -11.61 8.74 23.83
CA LYS A 218 -10.94 8.99 22.55
C LYS A 218 -11.60 8.22 21.39
N ASN A 219 -11.98 6.95 21.63
CA ASN A 219 -12.69 6.17 20.62
C ASN A 219 -14.10 6.74 20.35
N TYR A 220 -14.83 7.19 21.37
CA TYR A 220 -16.12 7.85 21.18
C TYR A 220 -15.98 9.12 20.34
N ALA A 221 -15.00 9.97 20.68
CA ALA A 221 -14.73 11.18 19.90
C ALA A 221 -14.36 10.87 18.44
N ALA A 222 -13.61 9.78 18.20
CA ALA A 222 -13.26 9.35 16.85
C ALA A 222 -14.50 8.85 16.07
N ILE A 223 -15.43 8.14 16.72
CA ILE A 223 -16.69 7.70 16.13
C ILE A 223 -17.55 8.92 15.75
N ASP A 224 -17.76 9.86 16.67
CA ASP A 224 -18.58 11.05 16.44
C ASP A 224 -17.97 11.94 15.33
N ALA A 225 -16.66 12.16 15.36
CA ALA A 225 -15.97 12.93 14.35
C ALA A 225 -15.99 12.25 12.97
N GLY A 226 -15.87 10.91 12.92
CA GLY A 226 -15.95 10.14 11.68
C GLY A 226 -17.33 10.15 11.07
N ALA A 227 -18.39 10.18 11.90
CA ALA A 227 -19.77 10.20 11.43
C ALA A 227 -20.15 11.49 10.68
N THR A 228 -19.40 12.58 10.85
CA THR A 228 -19.69 13.90 10.27
C THR A 228 -18.50 14.51 9.51
N GLY A 229 -17.34 13.87 9.53
CA GLY A 229 -16.08 14.44 9.04
C GLY A 229 -15.77 14.21 7.57
N PHE A 230 -16.75 13.84 6.76
CA PHE A 230 -16.61 13.66 5.31
C PHE A 230 -17.40 14.74 4.54
N GLU A 231 -16.96 15.01 3.32
CA GLU A 231 -17.57 15.98 2.43
C GLU A 231 -17.91 15.32 1.10
N GLU A 232 -19.06 15.68 0.52
CA GLU A 232 -19.41 15.26 -0.83
C GLU A 232 -18.60 16.06 -1.86
N VAL A 233 -17.87 15.36 -2.71
CA VAL A 233 -17.07 15.95 -3.78
C VAL A 233 -17.97 16.21 -4.98
N LYS A 234 -18.23 17.49 -5.27
CA LYS A 234 -18.99 17.92 -6.45
C LYS A 234 -18.03 18.02 -7.64
N TYR A 235 -17.92 16.96 -8.39
CA TYR A 235 -17.07 16.89 -9.58
C TYR A 235 -17.80 17.40 -10.82
N PRO A 236 -17.08 17.96 -11.84
CA PRO A 236 -17.67 18.45 -13.06
C PRO A 236 -18.02 17.29 -14.04
N GLU A 237 -19.02 17.50 -14.88
CA GLU A 237 -19.42 16.53 -15.93
C GLU A 237 -18.29 16.23 -16.92
N SER A 238 -17.36 17.20 -17.12
CA SER A 238 -16.18 17.03 -17.96
C SER A 238 -15.28 15.86 -17.55
N TRP A 239 -15.37 15.39 -16.29
CA TRP A 239 -14.64 14.20 -15.86
C TRP A 239 -15.01 12.96 -16.67
N ALA A 240 -16.22 12.87 -17.22
CA ALA A 240 -16.64 11.70 -18.01
C ALA A 240 -15.79 11.42 -19.25
N THR A 241 -15.10 12.42 -19.77
CA THR A 241 -14.29 12.34 -21.00
C THR A 241 -12.88 12.92 -20.85
N THR A 242 -12.49 13.29 -19.62
CA THR A 242 -11.16 13.87 -19.39
C THR A 242 -10.03 12.87 -19.71
N THR A 243 -8.95 13.40 -20.26
CA THR A 243 -7.67 12.67 -20.44
C THR A 243 -6.61 13.18 -19.46
N GLU A 244 -6.95 14.20 -18.67
CA GLU A 244 -6.04 14.80 -17.69
C GLU A 244 -6.15 14.12 -16.33
N GLY A 245 -5.04 13.96 -15.64
CA GLY A 245 -4.96 13.37 -14.31
C GLY A 245 -3.57 12.88 -13.98
N LYS A 246 -3.41 12.35 -12.78
CA LYS A 246 -2.14 11.79 -12.30
C LYS A 246 -1.71 10.64 -13.21
N VAL A 247 -0.52 10.75 -13.76
CA VAL A 247 0.17 9.69 -14.47
C VAL A 247 1.38 9.29 -13.63
N VAL A 248 1.52 8.01 -13.37
CA VAL A 248 2.73 7.46 -12.75
C VAL A 248 3.56 6.83 -13.86
N GLU A 249 4.75 7.35 -14.06
CA GLU A 249 5.69 6.80 -15.02
C GLU A 249 6.15 5.39 -14.60
N ASP A 250 6.38 4.55 -15.59
CA ASP A 250 6.91 3.22 -15.34
C ASP A 250 8.34 3.32 -14.78
N VAL A 251 8.63 2.50 -13.79
CA VAL A 251 9.95 2.48 -13.13
C VAL A 251 11.06 1.94 -14.04
N THR A 252 10.69 1.36 -15.18
CA THR A 252 11.62 0.79 -16.17
C THR A 252 10.92 0.61 -17.51
N ASP A 253 11.69 0.59 -18.59
CA ASP A 253 11.23 0.24 -19.94
C ASP A 253 11.23 -1.27 -20.23
N ASP A 254 11.64 -2.09 -19.29
CA ASP A 254 11.66 -3.56 -19.42
C ASP A 254 10.27 -4.09 -19.86
N PRO A 255 10.16 -4.75 -21.02
CA PRO A 255 8.90 -5.32 -21.48
C PRO A 255 8.28 -6.32 -20.49
N TYR A 256 9.10 -7.12 -19.79
CA TYR A 256 8.60 -8.08 -18.80
C TYR A 256 7.94 -7.34 -17.61
N PHE A 257 8.53 -6.22 -17.19
CA PHE A 257 7.88 -5.39 -16.17
C PHE A 257 6.51 -4.89 -16.66
N LYS A 258 6.47 -4.26 -17.84
CA LYS A 258 5.25 -3.63 -18.36
C LYS A 258 4.12 -4.63 -18.63
N GLU A 259 4.47 -5.79 -19.18
CA GLU A 259 3.51 -6.78 -19.67
C GLU A 259 3.11 -7.82 -18.62
N PHE A 260 3.91 -8.04 -17.59
CA PHE A 260 3.66 -9.05 -16.57
C PHE A 260 3.69 -8.49 -15.15
N ILE A 261 4.82 -7.91 -14.70
CA ILE A 261 4.98 -7.49 -13.31
C ILE A 261 3.99 -6.38 -12.94
N LYS A 262 3.87 -5.33 -13.76
CA LYS A 262 2.97 -4.19 -13.49
C LYS A 262 1.50 -4.62 -13.39
N PRO A 263 0.92 -5.42 -14.30
CA PRO A 263 -0.43 -5.95 -14.12
C PRO A 263 -0.61 -6.77 -12.85
N VAL A 264 0.37 -7.62 -12.49
CA VAL A 264 0.31 -8.43 -11.26
C VAL A 264 0.35 -7.52 -10.02
N LEU A 265 1.21 -6.51 -9.98
CA LEU A 265 1.27 -5.54 -8.88
C LEU A 265 -0.04 -4.74 -8.75
N ALA A 266 -0.70 -4.46 -9.87
CA ALA A 266 -2.00 -3.78 -9.91
C ALA A 266 -3.20 -4.70 -9.54
N GLN A 267 -2.96 -5.95 -9.17
CA GLN A 267 -3.98 -6.99 -8.91
C GLN A 267 -4.81 -7.38 -10.15
N ASN A 268 -4.26 -7.18 -11.35
CA ASN A 268 -4.85 -7.50 -12.64
C ASN A 268 -4.26 -8.80 -13.25
N GLY A 269 -3.67 -9.68 -12.42
CA GLY A 269 -3.07 -10.94 -12.88
C GLY A 269 -4.05 -11.86 -13.60
N ASP A 270 -5.32 -11.87 -13.19
CA ASP A 270 -6.38 -12.66 -13.81
C ASP A 270 -6.70 -12.24 -15.26
N LYS A 271 -6.33 -11.03 -15.65
CA LYS A 271 -6.51 -10.50 -17.02
C LYS A 271 -5.39 -10.92 -17.96
N LEU A 272 -4.29 -11.48 -17.43
CA LEU A 272 -3.16 -11.93 -18.25
C LEU A 272 -3.51 -13.23 -18.99
N PRO A 273 -3.15 -13.33 -20.29
CA PRO A 273 -3.29 -14.58 -21.02
C PRO A 273 -2.28 -15.62 -20.52
N VAL A 274 -2.63 -16.90 -20.67
CA VAL A 274 -1.80 -18.03 -20.20
C VAL A 274 -0.39 -18.00 -20.78
N SER A 275 -0.22 -17.54 -22.02
CA SER A 275 1.10 -17.41 -22.67
C SER A 275 2.08 -16.47 -21.96
N LYS A 276 1.59 -15.58 -21.09
CA LYS A 276 2.46 -14.69 -20.29
C LYS A 276 3.08 -15.39 -19.07
N LEU A 277 2.57 -16.56 -18.70
CA LEU A 277 3.10 -17.36 -17.60
C LEU A 277 4.16 -18.32 -18.15
N ALA A 278 5.34 -18.34 -17.52
CA ALA A 278 6.39 -19.27 -17.91
C ALA A 278 5.93 -20.72 -17.68
N PRO A 279 6.10 -21.63 -18.66
CA PRO A 279 5.61 -23.02 -18.55
C PRO A 279 6.21 -23.79 -17.38
N ASP A 280 7.43 -23.45 -16.96
CA ASP A 280 8.12 -24.03 -15.81
C ASP A 280 7.82 -23.33 -14.48
N GLY A 281 7.02 -22.27 -14.51
CA GLY A 281 6.69 -21.45 -13.33
C GLY A 281 7.81 -20.53 -12.85
N CYS A 282 8.91 -20.41 -13.58
CA CYS A 282 10.02 -19.53 -13.21
C CYS A 282 9.68 -18.06 -13.46
N VAL A 283 10.00 -17.21 -12.47
CA VAL A 283 9.91 -15.76 -12.59
C VAL A 283 11.34 -15.18 -12.46
N PRO A 284 11.73 -14.20 -13.27
CA PRO A 284 13.03 -13.53 -13.13
C PRO A 284 13.27 -13.04 -11.71
N THR A 285 14.51 -13.16 -11.23
CA THR A 285 14.91 -12.65 -9.92
C THR A 285 14.95 -11.13 -9.86
N ALA A 286 15.05 -10.57 -8.65
CA ALA A 286 15.19 -9.13 -8.38
C ALA A 286 14.00 -8.26 -8.84
N THR A 287 12.82 -8.82 -9.06
CA THR A 287 11.62 -8.05 -9.46
C THR A 287 11.06 -7.17 -8.34
N THR A 288 11.42 -7.43 -7.07
CA THR A 288 11.01 -6.61 -5.92
C THR A 288 11.46 -5.14 -6.02
N ARG A 289 12.54 -4.86 -6.76
CA ARG A 289 13.03 -3.50 -7.01
C ARG A 289 12.03 -2.60 -7.75
N TYR A 290 11.06 -3.19 -8.43
CA TYR A 290 10.04 -2.47 -9.19
C TYR A 290 8.79 -2.13 -8.36
N GLU A 291 8.64 -2.67 -7.15
CA GLU A 291 7.41 -2.52 -6.37
C GLU A 291 7.16 -1.08 -5.90
N LYS A 292 8.18 -0.36 -5.48
CA LYS A 292 8.13 1.07 -5.10
C LYS A 292 6.85 1.45 -4.33
N ARG A 293 6.57 0.74 -3.24
CA ARG A 293 5.26 0.78 -2.57
C ARG A 293 4.94 2.10 -1.88
N GLY A 294 5.95 2.86 -1.43
CA GLY A 294 5.78 4.16 -0.77
C GLY A 294 4.92 4.08 0.50
N ILE A 295 5.10 3.03 1.32
CA ILE A 295 4.24 2.75 2.48
C ILE A 295 4.67 3.47 3.77
N ALA A 296 5.87 4.01 3.80
CA ALA A 296 6.38 4.68 4.99
C ALA A 296 5.71 6.05 5.18
N VAL A 297 5.37 6.39 6.42
CA VAL A 297 4.95 7.75 6.77
C VAL A 297 6.18 8.65 6.89
N GLU A 298 7.26 8.11 7.46
CA GLU A 298 8.54 8.78 7.64
C GLU A 298 9.68 7.87 7.18
N VAL A 299 10.72 8.46 6.60
CA VAL A 299 11.94 7.77 6.15
C VAL A 299 13.19 8.43 6.74
N PRO A 300 14.31 7.70 6.91
CA PRO A 300 15.53 8.28 7.44
C PRO A 300 16.21 9.19 6.41
N VAL A 301 16.46 10.43 6.78
CA VAL A 301 17.29 11.38 6.01
C VAL A 301 18.65 11.48 6.68
N TRP A 302 19.72 11.44 5.87
CA TRP A 302 21.09 11.40 6.32
C TRP A 302 21.70 12.79 6.47
N ASN A 303 22.48 12.96 7.58
CA ASN A 303 23.31 14.13 7.83
C ASN A 303 24.79 13.72 7.79
N ALA A 304 25.53 14.28 6.82
CA ALA A 304 26.92 13.95 6.56
C ALA A 304 27.83 14.31 7.74
N GLU A 305 27.65 15.48 8.35
CA GLU A 305 28.52 15.97 9.42
C GLU A 305 28.45 15.08 10.66
N ALA A 306 27.26 14.67 11.06
CA ALA A 306 27.03 13.88 12.27
C ALA A 306 27.34 12.39 12.10
N CYS A 307 27.42 11.88 10.86
CA CYS A 307 27.57 10.46 10.58
C CYS A 307 28.97 9.94 10.94
N ALA A 308 29.02 8.82 11.68
CA ALA A 308 30.24 8.12 12.06
C ALA A 308 30.70 7.07 11.01
N GLN A 309 29.99 6.87 9.92
CA GLN A 309 30.27 5.88 8.86
C GLN A 309 30.44 4.43 9.38
N CYS A 310 29.69 4.05 10.39
CA CYS A 310 29.78 2.71 10.99
C CYS A 310 28.93 1.64 10.26
N ASN A 311 28.05 2.04 9.36
CA ASN A 311 27.14 1.21 8.56
C ASN A 311 26.17 0.31 9.38
N GLN A 312 26.01 0.54 10.68
CA GLN A 312 25.05 -0.22 11.49
C GLN A 312 23.61 -0.04 11.02
N CYS A 313 23.26 1.15 10.52
CA CYS A 313 21.95 1.42 9.94
C CYS A 313 21.65 0.56 8.70
N ALA A 314 22.63 0.37 7.83
CA ALA A 314 22.51 -0.54 6.69
C ALA A 314 22.43 -2.00 7.16
N MET A 315 23.27 -2.39 8.14
CA MET A 315 23.31 -3.75 8.67
C MET A 315 21.95 -4.19 9.22
N VAL A 316 21.27 -3.36 10.01
CA VAL A 316 19.99 -3.72 10.65
C VAL A 316 18.78 -3.50 9.75
N CYS A 317 18.95 -2.92 8.57
CA CYS A 317 17.81 -2.67 7.68
C CYS A 317 17.26 -4.00 7.14
N PRO A 318 15.98 -4.34 7.45
CA PRO A 318 15.40 -5.61 7.04
C PRO A 318 15.13 -5.72 5.55
N HIS A 319 15.13 -4.58 4.84
CA HIS A 319 14.75 -4.50 3.43
C HIS A 319 15.87 -3.98 2.53
N ALA A 320 17.08 -3.77 3.05
CA ALA A 320 18.21 -3.19 2.33
C ALA A 320 17.91 -1.82 1.69
N CYS A 321 17.00 -1.04 2.30
CA CYS A 321 16.57 0.26 1.77
C CYS A 321 17.52 1.40 2.10
N ILE A 322 18.43 1.24 3.06
CA ILE A 322 19.46 2.22 3.39
C ILE A 322 20.81 1.60 3.18
N ARG A 323 21.64 2.22 2.34
CA ARG A 323 22.93 1.66 1.88
C ARG A 323 24.03 2.70 1.91
N PRO A 324 25.27 2.30 2.27
CA PRO A 324 26.45 3.14 2.08
C PRO A 324 26.95 3.00 0.63
N PHE A 325 27.36 4.13 0.07
CA PHE A 325 28.00 4.19 -1.25
C PHE A 325 29.37 4.81 -1.12
N LEU A 326 30.34 4.22 -1.84
CA LEU A 326 31.68 4.75 -2.03
C LEU A 326 31.77 5.41 -3.40
N ILE A 327 32.11 6.66 -3.43
CA ILE A 327 32.11 7.51 -4.63
C ILE A 327 33.53 7.96 -4.88
N LYS A 328 34.11 7.65 -6.05
CA LYS A 328 35.50 8.01 -6.37
C LYS A 328 35.66 9.53 -6.36
N ASP A 329 36.77 10.02 -5.80
CA ASP A 329 37.07 11.46 -5.78
C ASP A 329 37.10 12.02 -7.21
N GLY A 330 36.52 13.21 -7.38
CA GLY A 330 36.34 13.85 -8.69
C GLY A 330 35.02 13.52 -9.39
N THR A 331 34.25 12.54 -8.89
CA THR A 331 32.89 12.32 -9.41
C THR A 331 31.98 13.46 -8.92
N GLU A 332 31.31 14.14 -9.87
CA GLU A 332 30.28 15.13 -9.56
C GLU A 332 29.01 14.44 -9.12
N VAL A 333 28.43 14.89 -8.02
CA VAL A 333 27.21 14.32 -7.43
C VAL A 333 26.23 15.42 -7.01
N PRO A 334 24.91 15.20 -7.10
CA PRO A 334 23.89 16.21 -6.79
C PRO A 334 23.59 16.36 -5.29
N PHE A 335 24.30 15.68 -4.41
CA PHE A 335 24.02 15.60 -2.99
C PHE A 335 25.28 15.70 -2.12
N GLU A 336 25.09 15.87 -0.82
CA GLU A 336 26.18 15.92 0.15
C GLU A 336 26.92 14.59 0.25
N THR A 337 28.23 14.67 0.38
CA THR A 337 29.14 13.55 0.62
C THR A 337 30.15 13.90 1.71
N LYS A 338 30.82 12.92 2.26
CA LYS A 338 31.88 13.06 3.26
C LYS A 338 33.09 12.23 2.85
N ALA A 339 34.30 12.65 3.18
CA ALA A 339 35.47 11.79 2.95
C ALA A 339 35.28 10.41 3.61
N ALA A 340 35.52 9.34 2.86
CA ALA A 340 35.38 7.98 3.39
C ALA A 340 36.43 7.71 4.46
N THR A 341 36.05 7.03 5.55
CA THR A 341 36.96 6.69 6.66
C THR A 341 37.52 5.30 6.48
N GLY A 342 38.83 5.15 6.61
CA GLY A 342 39.59 3.90 6.40
C GLY A 342 40.70 4.17 5.41
N LYS A 343 41.90 3.60 5.67
CA LYS A 343 43.08 3.79 4.78
C LYS A 343 42.82 3.18 3.40
N GLU A 344 42.06 2.07 3.39
CA GLU A 344 41.67 1.36 2.19
C GLU A 344 40.74 2.16 1.28
N PHE A 345 40.02 3.15 1.84
CA PHE A 345 39.09 4.00 1.12
C PHE A 345 39.66 5.38 0.77
N ALA A 346 40.97 5.54 0.82
CA ALA A 346 41.61 6.79 0.39
C ALA A 346 41.28 7.07 -1.09
N GLY A 347 40.86 8.30 -1.39
CA GLY A 347 40.38 8.68 -2.73
C GLY A 347 38.90 8.40 -3.00
N TYR A 348 38.16 8.08 -1.94
CA TYR A 348 36.72 7.93 -2.02
C TYR A 348 35.98 8.87 -1.06
N LYS A 349 34.78 9.29 -1.48
CA LYS A 349 33.75 9.91 -0.65
C LYS A 349 32.72 8.88 -0.22
N PHE A 350 32.07 9.16 0.88
CA PHE A 350 31.02 8.33 1.46
C PHE A 350 29.67 9.03 1.38
N ARG A 351 28.63 8.29 1.01
CA ARG A 351 27.23 8.68 1.11
C ARG A 351 26.45 7.53 1.78
N MET A 352 25.55 7.87 2.71
CA MET A 352 24.51 6.95 3.17
C MET A 352 23.20 7.37 2.50
N GLN A 353 22.63 6.51 1.66
CA GLN A 353 21.43 6.83 0.88
C GLN A 353 20.29 5.90 1.24
N VAL A 354 19.08 6.44 1.30
CA VAL A 354 17.84 5.67 1.48
C VAL A 354 17.11 5.54 0.14
N SER A 355 16.46 4.37 -0.07
CA SER A 355 15.39 4.22 -1.05
C SER A 355 14.07 4.56 -0.37
N PRO A 356 13.49 5.73 -0.58
CA PRO A 356 12.34 6.20 0.20
C PRO A 356 11.08 5.40 -0.10
N LEU A 357 10.87 4.98 -1.35
CA LEU A 357 9.69 4.23 -1.79
C LEU A 357 9.71 2.76 -1.39
N ASP A 358 10.88 2.18 -1.10
CA ASP A 358 11.04 0.80 -0.64
C ASP A 358 11.13 0.70 0.89
N CYS A 359 11.32 1.83 1.58
CA CYS A 359 11.40 1.90 3.03
C CYS A 359 10.03 1.58 3.68
N SER A 360 10.06 0.78 4.75
CA SER A 360 8.85 0.48 5.54
C SER A 360 8.62 1.44 6.72
N GLY A 361 9.51 2.43 6.93
CA GLY A 361 9.38 3.41 8.01
C GLY A 361 9.57 2.84 9.43
N CYS A 362 10.22 1.69 9.59
CA CYS A 362 10.32 1.00 10.88
C CYS A 362 11.20 1.71 11.93
N GLY A 363 12.07 2.64 11.51
CA GLY A 363 12.92 3.43 12.41
C GLY A 363 14.17 2.72 12.97
N ASN A 364 14.36 1.41 12.74
CA ASN A 364 15.49 0.64 13.29
C ASN A 364 16.84 1.28 12.99
N CYS A 365 17.04 1.83 11.80
CA CYS A 365 18.29 2.49 11.38
C CYS A 365 18.61 3.74 12.18
N ALA A 366 17.60 4.56 12.47
CA ALA A 366 17.73 5.77 13.29
C ALA A 366 17.95 5.41 14.76
N ASP A 367 17.26 4.37 15.24
CA ASP A 367 17.33 3.96 16.65
C ASP A 367 18.67 3.33 17.02
N ILE A 368 19.25 2.46 16.17
CA ILE A 368 20.55 1.84 16.39
C ILE A 368 21.72 2.82 16.20
N CYS A 369 21.51 3.98 15.57
CA CYS A 369 22.59 4.88 15.21
C CYS A 369 23.35 5.40 16.45
N PRO A 370 24.67 5.19 16.58
CA PRO A 370 25.42 5.68 17.73
C PRO A 370 25.51 7.22 17.78
N ALA A 371 25.24 7.87 16.65
CA ALA A 371 25.21 9.32 16.53
C ALA A 371 23.78 9.89 16.46
N LYS A 372 22.75 9.14 16.93
CA LYS A 372 21.35 9.60 16.91
C LYS A 372 21.14 10.90 17.65
N ALA A 373 21.81 11.11 18.79
CA ALA A 373 21.73 12.35 19.54
C ALA A 373 22.28 13.58 18.80
N LYS A 374 23.07 13.36 17.74
CA LYS A 374 23.62 14.41 16.86
C LYS A 374 22.79 14.55 15.56
N GLY A 375 21.72 13.78 15.41
CA GLY A 375 20.88 13.81 14.22
C GLY A 375 21.52 13.24 12.96
N ALA A 376 22.37 12.19 13.08
CA ALA A 376 23.01 11.57 11.92
C ALA A 376 22.01 10.91 10.96
N LEU A 377 20.89 10.42 11.51
CA LEU A 377 19.71 9.96 10.76
C LEU A 377 18.48 10.53 11.46
N THR A 378 17.67 11.28 10.72
CA THR A 378 16.42 11.88 11.22
C THR A 378 15.25 11.31 10.44
N MET A 379 14.26 10.76 11.15
CA MET A 379 13.01 10.33 10.53
C MET A 379 12.22 11.56 10.08
N THR A 380 11.99 11.67 8.79
CA THR A 380 11.39 12.83 8.11
C THR A 380 10.18 12.36 7.30
N SER A 381 9.15 13.20 7.19
CA SER A 381 7.95 12.87 6.41
C SER A 381 8.32 12.50 4.98
N LEU A 382 7.86 11.34 4.51
CA LEU A 382 8.09 10.88 3.14
C LEU A 382 7.68 11.94 2.12
N ALA A 383 6.50 12.50 2.26
CA ALA A 383 5.97 13.52 1.35
C ALA A 383 6.86 14.77 1.20
N SER A 384 7.70 15.06 2.19
CA SER A 384 8.60 16.23 2.14
C SER A 384 9.98 15.96 1.51
N CYS A 385 10.36 14.70 1.32
CA CYS A 385 11.70 14.33 0.85
C CYS A 385 11.71 13.27 -0.27
N GLU A 386 10.54 12.73 -0.64
CA GLU A 386 10.41 11.61 -1.59
C GLU A 386 11.13 11.89 -2.92
N GLU A 387 10.83 13.01 -3.55
CA GLU A 387 11.38 13.34 -4.87
C GLU A 387 12.91 13.41 -4.84
N ALA A 388 13.46 14.18 -3.89
CA ALA A 388 14.90 14.36 -3.76
C ALA A 388 15.62 13.05 -3.39
N GLU A 389 15.11 12.31 -2.40
CA GLU A 389 15.75 11.07 -1.96
C GLU A 389 15.62 9.96 -3.00
N ASN A 390 14.52 9.91 -3.78
CA ASN A 390 14.37 8.95 -4.86
C ASN A 390 15.32 9.27 -6.04
N ALA A 391 15.47 10.53 -6.41
CA ALA A 391 16.45 10.95 -7.41
C ALA A 391 17.89 10.61 -6.98
N ASN A 392 18.23 10.90 -5.72
CA ASN A 392 19.54 10.58 -5.15
C ASN A 392 19.78 9.06 -5.11
N TRP A 393 18.76 8.26 -4.79
CA TRP A 393 18.85 6.80 -4.79
C TRP A 393 19.14 6.25 -6.19
N ASN A 394 18.37 6.70 -7.18
CA ASN A 394 18.56 6.27 -8.57
C ASN A 394 19.95 6.63 -9.07
N PHE A 395 20.44 7.83 -8.78
CA PHE A 395 21.81 8.24 -9.09
C PHE A 395 22.86 7.32 -8.44
N CYS A 396 22.64 6.96 -7.16
CA CYS A 396 23.57 6.08 -6.45
C CYS A 396 23.63 4.66 -7.05
N LEU A 397 22.53 4.15 -7.62
CA LEU A 397 22.52 2.84 -8.28
C LEU A 397 23.28 2.81 -9.60
N GLU A 398 23.51 3.95 -10.24
CA GLU A 398 24.28 4.08 -11.47
C GLU A 398 25.79 4.25 -11.23
N LEU A 399 26.19 4.42 -9.95
CA LEU A 399 27.60 4.54 -9.61
C LEU A 399 28.33 3.23 -9.89
N PRO A 400 29.57 3.28 -10.42
CA PRO A 400 30.37 2.10 -10.58
C PRO A 400 30.75 1.51 -9.23
N ASP A 401 30.91 0.19 -9.18
CA ASP A 401 31.42 -0.49 -8.01
C ASP A 401 32.80 0.06 -7.62
N PRO A 402 33.12 0.17 -6.32
CA PRO A 402 34.40 0.68 -5.87
C PRO A 402 35.54 -0.25 -6.31
N ASP A 403 36.50 0.32 -7.05
CA ASP A 403 37.71 -0.38 -7.48
C ASP A 403 38.76 -0.36 -6.34
N VAL A 404 38.44 -1.06 -5.24
CA VAL A 404 39.31 -1.15 -4.06
C VAL A 404 39.06 -2.44 -3.30
N GLU A 405 40.15 -3.14 -2.96
CA GLU A 405 40.07 -4.31 -2.09
C GLU A 405 39.95 -3.88 -0.62
N PHE A 406 39.02 -4.50 0.11
CA PHE A 406 38.82 -4.26 1.54
C PHE A 406 38.37 -5.52 2.26
N ASN A 407 38.65 -5.58 3.57
CA ASN A 407 38.25 -6.70 4.40
C ASN A 407 36.72 -6.71 4.64
N HIS A 408 36.02 -7.68 4.09
CA HIS A 408 34.58 -7.86 4.20
C HIS A 408 34.11 -8.37 5.58
N ASN A 409 35.02 -8.85 6.44
CA ASN A 409 34.66 -9.50 7.70
C ASN A 409 34.38 -8.52 8.85
N THR A 410 33.99 -7.31 8.56
CA THR A 410 33.56 -6.30 9.55
C THR A 410 32.16 -5.82 9.26
N VAL A 411 31.41 -5.43 10.29
CA VAL A 411 30.06 -4.85 10.12
C VAL A 411 30.07 -3.68 9.14
N LYS A 412 31.07 -2.79 9.27
CA LYS A 412 31.20 -1.62 8.40
C LYS A 412 31.39 -2.02 6.94
N ASN A 413 32.37 -2.87 6.69
CA ASN A 413 32.81 -3.11 5.33
C ASN A 413 31.93 -4.11 4.59
N SER A 414 31.32 -5.08 5.29
CA SER A 414 30.34 -6.00 4.67
C SER A 414 29.17 -5.26 4.01
N GLN A 415 28.81 -4.09 4.52
CA GLN A 415 27.67 -3.35 4.00
C GLN A 415 27.96 -2.54 2.72
N PHE A 416 29.23 -2.46 2.29
CA PHE A 416 29.56 -1.94 0.95
C PHE A 416 29.36 -2.98 -0.16
N LEU A 417 29.19 -4.25 0.19
CA LEU A 417 28.81 -5.30 -0.75
C LEU A 417 27.34 -5.12 -1.15
N GLN A 418 27.06 -5.37 -2.42
CA GLN A 418 25.67 -5.31 -2.92
C GLN A 418 24.81 -6.35 -2.20
N PRO A 419 23.67 -5.98 -1.63
CA PRO A 419 22.73 -6.94 -1.08
C PRO A 419 22.00 -7.67 -2.23
N LEU A 420 22.10 -9.01 -2.26
CA LEU A 420 21.36 -9.84 -3.22
C LEU A 420 19.94 -10.15 -2.73
N PHE A 421 19.68 -9.93 -1.44
CA PHE A 421 18.36 -10.02 -0.83
C PHE A 421 17.90 -8.63 -0.42
N GLU A 422 16.92 -8.08 -1.15
CA GLU A 422 16.45 -6.71 -0.99
C GLU A 422 14.92 -6.60 -1.12
N PHE A 423 14.34 -5.55 -0.56
CA PHE A 423 12.92 -5.16 -0.68
C PHE A 423 11.94 -6.31 -0.45
N SER A 424 12.25 -7.16 0.53
CA SER A 424 11.44 -8.33 0.86
C SER A 424 10.03 -7.98 1.35
N GLY A 425 9.11 -8.93 1.22
CA GLY A 425 7.75 -8.81 1.78
C GLY A 425 7.66 -9.02 3.30
N ALA A 426 8.79 -9.07 4.02
CA ALA A 426 8.85 -9.28 5.46
C ALA A 426 8.29 -8.10 6.26
N CYS A 427 8.11 -8.30 7.58
CA CYS A 427 7.61 -7.28 8.49
C CYS A 427 8.47 -6.02 8.52
N ALA A 428 7.87 -4.87 8.76
CA ALA A 428 8.59 -3.67 9.16
C ALA A 428 9.41 -3.97 10.43
N GLY A 429 10.71 -3.69 10.39
CA GLY A 429 11.60 -3.99 11.51
C GLY A 429 11.91 -5.48 11.74
N CYS A 430 11.72 -6.34 10.74
CA CYS A 430 12.03 -7.77 10.81
C CYS A 430 13.47 -7.98 11.32
N GLY A 431 13.63 -8.85 12.32
CA GLY A 431 14.94 -9.19 12.88
C GLY A 431 15.64 -10.36 12.17
N GLU A 432 14.96 -11.04 11.25
CA GLU A 432 15.49 -12.21 10.53
C GLU A 432 16.15 -11.82 9.21
N THR A 433 15.50 -10.97 8.42
CA THR A 433 15.95 -10.62 7.06
C THR A 433 17.33 -9.96 6.99
N PRO A 434 17.82 -9.20 8.00
CA PRO A 434 19.21 -8.74 8.03
C PRO A 434 20.25 -9.87 7.99
N TYR A 435 19.95 -11.03 8.59
CA TYR A 435 20.84 -12.20 8.50
C TYR A 435 20.85 -12.80 7.10
N VAL A 436 19.68 -12.95 6.48
CA VAL A 436 19.58 -13.44 5.09
C VAL A 436 20.35 -12.51 4.15
N LYS A 437 20.17 -11.20 4.30
CA LYS A 437 20.92 -10.20 3.55
C LYS A 437 22.44 -10.36 3.72
N LEU A 438 22.91 -10.44 4.96
CA LEU A 438 24.33 -10.56 5.25
C LEU A 438 24.94 -11.85 4.66
N VAL A 439 24.24 -12.97 4.79
CA VAL A 439 24.68 -14.25 4.20
C VAL A 439 24.82 -14.13 2.69
N THR A 440 23.84 -13.53 2.02
CA THR A 440 23.90 -13.33 0.57
C THR A 440 24.93 -12.29 0.15
N GLN A 441 25.23 -11.28 0.98
CA GLN A 441 26.31 -10.33 0.71
C GLN A 441 27.71 -10.96 0.80
N LEU A 442 27.89 -11.93 1.72
CA LEU A 442 29.21 -12.53 1.97
C LEU A 442 29.48 -13.80 1.14
N PHE A 443 28.46 -14.54 0.77
CA PHE A 443 28.56 -15.88 0.17
C PHE A 443 27.66 -16.08 -1.06
N GLY A 444 26.89 -15.09 -1.45
CA GLY A 444 26.05 -15.15 -2.66
C GLY A 444 26.86 -14.85 -3.92
N ASP A 445 26.41 -15.41 -5.05
CA ASP A 445 27.03 -15.25 -6.38
C ASP A 445 26.36 -14.11 -7.18
#